data_572b3d35653f9886a077a0d1d291ec0f
#
_entry.id   572b3d35653f9886a077a0d1d291ec0f
#
_cell.length_a   1.000
_cell.length_b   1.000
_cell.length_c   1.000
_cell.angle_alpha   90.00
_cell.angle_beta   90.00
_cell.angle_gamma   90.00
#
_symmetry.space_group_name_H-M   'P 1'
#
loop_
_entity.id
_entity.type
_entity.pdbx_description
1 polymer ?
#
loop_
_entity_poly.entity_id
_entity_poly.type
_entity_poly.pdbx_seq_one_letter_code
_entity_poly.pdbx_strand_id
1 'polypeptide(L)'
;MFKKITGVAAAALIVLSGTSTGSDAAERLSLSSWGSPKHYQVAQFVPNFQKLLKEKSGGDIRLKTFAGGEMVKQQFVATAVPQGTVDISLTTLDNWSGRVPDVGILTTPLWDKSMAWTRDNLKPGNPIFDYFDAKLRKEGALIIAMFDIGPPVVSTNFKIEGPDSFKDMPIRAYSKGSAQVLQALGAAPTIMGVGDVYSGLQRGTVKGAMGGLGGAVGLKHFEVTSNMFVPNGVMGTLIHAYVMNKEKFEKMSP
;
A
#
# COMPACT_ATOMS: atom_id res chain seq x y z
N MET A 1 90.70 -12.53 17.61
CA MET A 1 90.17 -12.87 18.91
C MET A 1 88.83 -12.11 19.04
N PHE A 2 87.71 -12.77 18.70
CA PHE A 2 86.42 -12.13 18.53
C PHE A 2 85.55 -12.39 19.77
N LYS A 3 85.09 -11.31 20.40
CA LYS A 3 84.06 -11.38 21.45
C LYS A 3 82.65 -11.26 20.83
N LYS A 4 81.84 -12.25 21.06
CA LYS A 4 80.41 -12.27 20.75
C LYS A 4 79.66 -11.39 21.74
N ILE A 5 78.82 -10.50 21.22
CA ILE A 5 77.80 -9.80 22.00
C ILE A 5 76.44 -10.32 21.51
N THR A 6 75.76 -11.01 22.39
CA THR A 6 74.39 -11.46 22.21
C THR A 6 73.46 -10.38 22.71
N GLY A 7 72.71 -9.75 21.79
CA GLY A 7 71.62 -8.82 22.12
C GLY A 7 70.28 -9.55 22.00
N VAL A 8 69.56 -9.63 23.12
CA VAL A 8 68.20 -10.14 23.17
C VAL A 8 67.26 -8.99 22.81
N ALA A 9 66.60 -9.09 21.65
CA ALA A 9 65.52 -8.18 21.29
C ALA A 9 64.20 -8.77 21.78
N ALA A 10 63.61 -8.16 22.82
CA ALA A 10 62.26 -8.44 23.24
C ALA A 10 61.26 -7.78 22.28
N ALA A 11 60.57 -8.58 21.49
CA ALA A 11 59.48 -8.12 20.63
C ALA A 11 58.19 -8.00 21.52
N ALA A 12 57.78 -6.80 21.81
CA ALA A 12 56.50 -6.53 22.40
C ALA A 12 55.42 -6.71 21.34
N LEU A 13 54.62 -7.83 21.45
CA LEU A 13 53.37 -7.98 20.71
C LEU A 13 52.33 -7.03 21.29
N ILE A 14 52.07 -5.92 20.60
CA ILE A 14 50.88 -5.11 20.85
C ILE A 14 49.72 -5.85 20.22
N VAL A 15 48.93 -6.54 21.04
CA VAL A 15 47.62 -7.07 20.65
C VAL A 15 46.68 -5.85 20.54
N LEU A 16 46.51 -5.29 19.37
CA LEU A 16 45.40 -4.39 19.07
C LEU A 16 44.12 -5.22 19.10
N SER A 17 43.46 -5.24 20.25
CA SER A 17 42.06 -5.65 20.36
C SER A 17 41.24 -4.61 19.63
N GLY A 18 41.13 -4.73 18.33
CA GLY A 18 40.18 -4.00 17.54
C GLY A 18 38.79 -4.44 17.94
N THR A 19 38.13 -3.68 18.82
CA THR A 19 36.69 -3.72 18.94
C THR A 19 36.15 -3.19 17.61
N SER A 20 35.89 -4.11 16.67
CA SER A 20 35.05 -3.81 15.51
C SER A 20 33.67 -3.49 16.06
N THR A 21 33.42 -2.20 16.36
CA THR A 21 32.05 -1.69 16.38
C THR A 21 31.55 -1.86 14.95
N GLY A 22 30.92 -3.01 14.69
CA GLY A 22 30.19 -3.22 13.47
C GLY A 22 29.17 -2.09 13.38
N SER A 23 29.45 -1.12 12.53
CA SER A 23 28.42 -0.25 12.03
C SER A 23 27.52 -1.13 11.20
N ASP A 24 26.49 -1.71 11.84
CA ASP A 24 25.43 -2.37 11.11
C ASP A 24 24.86 -1.34 10.14
N ALA A 25 25.13 -1.59 8.86
CA ALA A 25 24.64 -0.68 7.82
C ALA A 25 23.11 -0.68 7.92
N ALA A 26 22.54 0.52 8.10
CA ALA A 26 21.10 0.70 8.24
C ALA A 26 20.33 -0.15 7.21
N GLU A 27 19.41 -0.97 7.69
CA GLU A 27 18.60 -1.83 6.85
C GLU A 27 17.73 -0.98 5.92
N ARG A 28 17.80 -1.25 4.62
CA ARG A 28 17.04 -0.50 3.62
C ARG A 28 15.85 -1.33 3.17
N LEU A 29 14.65 -0.84 3.47
CA LEU A 29 13.41 -1.42 3.00
C LEU A 29 12.87 -0.65 1.80
N SER A 30 12.38 -1.36 0.81
CA SER A 30 11.64 -0.80 -0.33
C SER A 30 10.17 -0.63 0.03
N LEU A 31 9.59 0.53 -0.29
CA LEU A 31 8.16 0.79 -0.16
C LEU A 31 7.59 1.17 -1.53
N SER A 32 6.67 0.36 -2.04
CA SER A 32 5.91 0.67 -3.25
C SER A 32 4.57 1.30 -2.91
N SER A 33 4.19 2.35 -3.64
CA SER A 33 2.89 2.99 -3.53
C SER A 33 2.25 3.15 -4.91
N TRP A 34 0.95 2.91 -4.98
CA TRP A 34 0.16 3.12 -6.19
C TRP A 34 -0.02 4.61 -6.54
N GLY A 35 -0.04 5.48 -5.52
CA GLY A 35 -0.24 6.91 -5.70
C GLY A 35 1.01 7.62 -6.21
N SER A 36 0.81 8.66 -7.03
CA SER A 36 1.91 9.54 -7.44
C SER A 36 2.52 10.28 -6.24
N PRO A 37 3.74 10.83 -6.36
CA PRO A 37 4.37 11.59 -5.26
C PRO A 37 3.51 12.76 -4.77
N LYS A 38 2.63 13.31 -5.61
CA LYS A 38 1.70 14.42 -5.28
C LYS A 38 0.38 13.95 -4.67
N HIS A 39 0.10 12.65 -4.69
CA HIS A 39 -1.11 12.12 -4.05
C HIS A 39 -1.02 12.30 -2.54
N TYR A 40 -2.08 12.82 -1.89
CA TYR A 40 -2.05 13.19 -0.46
C TYR A 40 -1.55 12.07 0.46
N GLN A 41 -1.92 10.83 0.21
CA GLN A 41 -1.44 9.68 1.00
C GLN A 41 0.07 9.47 0.85
N VAL A 42 0.61 9.62 -0.35
CA VAL A 42 2.05 9.50 -0.59
C VAL A 42 2.78 10.71 -0.05
N ALA A 43 2.26 11.92 -0.30
CA ALA A 43 2.87 13.18 0.12
C ALA A 43 2.88 13.39 1.65
N GLN A 44 1.91 12.82 2.38
CA GLN A 44 1.77 13.03 3.83
C GLN A 44 2.06 11.77 4.64
N PHE A 45 1.46 10.62 4.29
CA PHE A 45 1.56 9.42 5.13
C PHE A 45 2.91 8.73 4.99
N VAL A 46 3.47 8.68 3.79
CA VAL A 46 4.78 8.02 3.58
C VAL A 46 5.91 8.76 4.31
N PRO A 47 6.08 10.09 4.22
CA PRO A 47 7.08 10.80 5.00
C PRO A 47 6.90 10.65 6.51
N ASN A 48 5.66 10.68 7.00
CA ASN A 48 5.38 10.45 8.43
C ASN A 48 5.79 9.04 8.86
N PHE A 49 5.48 8.04 8.06
CA PHE A 49 5.89 6.67 8.33
C PHE A 49 7.42 6.52 8.30
N GLN A 50 8.11 7.10 7.32
CA GLN A 50 9.57 7.14 7.25
C GLN A 50 10.19 7.78 8.48
N LYS A 51 9.64 8.92 8.94
CA LYS A 51 10.09 9.62 10.13
C LYS A 51 9.94 8.75 11.37
N LEU A 52 8.74 8.23 11.60
CA LEU A 52 8.46 7.37 12.76
C LEU A 52 9.35 6.13 12.78
N LEU A 53 9.53 5.48 11.64
CA LEU A 53 10.37 4.29 11.52
C LEU A 53 11.82 4.61 11.85
N LYS A 54 12.36 5.71 11.32
CA LYS A 54 13.72 6.17 11.64
C LYS A 54 13.88 6.51 13.13
N GLU A 55 12.92 7.21 13.72
CA GLU A 55 12.96 7.60 15.14
C GLU A 55 12.89 6.36 16.05
N LYS A 56 11.98 5.43 15.75
CA LYS A 56 11.78 4.23 16.59
C LYS A 56 12.90 3.21 16.45
N SER A 57 13.55 3.11 15.31
CA SER A 57 14.69 2.22 15.08
C SER A 57 16.05 2.86 15.39
N GLY A 58 16.09 4.07 15.95
CA GLY A 58 17.39 4.77 16.16
C GLY A 58 18.11 5.12 14.84
N GLY A 59 17.45 4.96 13.69
CA GLY A 59 18.04 5.18 12.37
C GLY A 59 18.51 3.91 11.66
N ASP A 60 18.35 2.76 12.29
CA ASP A 60 18.79 1.44 11.77
C ASP A 60 17.91 0.97 10.61
N ILE A 61 16.67 1.47 10.49
CA ILE A 61 15.78 1.15 9.38
C ILE A 61 15.50 2.40 8.54
N ARG A 62 15.66 2.27 7.22
CA ARG A 62 15.39 3.35 6.25
C ARG A 62 14.51 2.85 5.12
N LEU A 63 13.55 3.67 4.70
CA LEU A 63 12.68 3.37 3.56
C LEU A 63 13.18 4.05 2.29
N LYS A 64 13.24 3.29 1.20
CA LYS A 64 13.30 3.82 -0.16
C LYS A 64 11.92 3.67 -0.80
N THR A 65 11.30 4.80 -1.14
CA THR A 65 9.93 4.83 -1.67
C THR A 65 9.93 4.88 -3.19
N PHE A 66 9.05 4.08 -3.80
CA PHE A 66 8.74 4.02 -5.22
C PHE A 66 7.25 4.34 -5.39
N ALA A 67 6.96 5.53 -5.91
CA ALA A 67 5.59 6.04 -6.04
C ALA A 67 4.99 5.76 -7.43
N GLY A 68 3.66 5.91 -7.56
CA GLY A 68 2.98 5.80 -8.86
C GLY A 68 2.95 4.40 -9.47
N GLY A 69 3.22 3.36 -8.68
CA GLY A 69 3.29 1.98 -9.19
C GLY A 69 4.55 1.69 -9.99
N GLU A 70 5.61 2.50 -9.82
CA GLU A 70 6.90 2.36 -10.52
C GLU A 70 7.54 0.99 -10.29
N MET A 71 7.54 0.51 -9.05
CA MET A 71 8.12 -0.78 -8.70
C MET A 71 7.10 -1.92 -8.85
N VAL A 72 5.89 -1.73 -8.30
CA VAL A 72 4.81 -2.72 -8.35
C VAL A 72 3.49 -2.02 -8.58
N LYS A 73 2.79 -2.37 -9.67
CA LYS A 73 1.42 -1.90 -9.89
C LYS A 73 0.48 -2.52 -8.86
N GLN A 74 -0.51 -1.76 -8.40
CA GLN A 74 -1.40 -2.11 -7.29
C GLN A 74 -2.06 -3.48 -7.43
N GLN A 75 -2.49 -3.86 -8.63
CA GLN A 75 -3.13 -5.15 -8.89
C GLN A 75 -2.21 -6.38 -8.71
N PHE A 76 -0.89 -6.16 -8.61
CA PHE A 76 0.10 -7.24 -8.46
C PHE A 76 0.70 -7.31 -7.04
N VAL A 77 0.30 -6.44 -6.11
CA VAL A 77 0.90 -6.39 -4.76
C VAL A 77 0.71 -7.68 -3.97
N ALA A 78 -0.43 -8.36 -4.12
CA ALA A 78 -0.71 -9.62 -3.45
C ALA A 78 0.22 -10.78 -3.90
N THR A 79 0.93 -10.63 -4.99
CA THR A 79 1.96 -11.56 -5.46
C THR A 79 3.36 -11.02 -5.16
N ALA A 80 3.61 -9.76 -5.45
CA ALA A 80 4.94 -9.15 -5.35
C ALA A 80 5.46 -9.05 -3.91
N VAL A 81 4.60 -8.74 -2.94
CA VAL A 81 4.98 -8.63 -1.53
C VAL A 81 5.40 -9.98 -0.95
N PRO A 82 4.60 -11.08 -1.06
CA PRO A 82 5.05 -12.39 -0.59
C PRO A 82 6.32 -12.92 -1.26
N GLN A 83 6.53 -12.59 -2.53
CA GLN A 83 7.75 -12.98 -3.27
C GLN A 83 8.98 -12.14 -2.95
N GLY A 84 8.85 -11.10 -2.10
CA GLY A 84 9.96 -10.22 -1.75
C GLY A 84 10.41 -9.29 -2.89
N THR A 85 9.60 -9.12 -3.95
CA THR A 85 9.88 -8.13 -5.01
C THR A 85 9.88 -6.71 -4.46
N VAL A 86 9.09 -6.48 -3.43
CA VAL A 86 9.04 -5.26 -2.63
C VAL A 86 8.83 -5.64 -1.17
N ASP A 87 9.51 -4.94 -0.25
CA ASP A 87 9.39 -5.25 1.18
C ASP A 87 8.06 -4.77 1.77
N ILE A 88 7.64 -3.55 1.42
CA ILE A 88 6.40 -2.92 1.92
C ILE A 88 5.60 -2.36 0.75
N SER A 89 4.28 -2.49 0.79
CA SER A 89 3.38 -1.83 -0.16
C SER A 89 2.27 -1.08 0.56
N LEU A 90 2.05 0.19 0.16
CA LEU A 90 0.82 0.91 0.45
C LEU A 90 -0.20 0.55 -0.63
N THR A 91 -1.26 -0.15 -0.24
CA THR A 91 -2.25 -0.73 -1.15
C THR A 91 -3.68 -0.58 -0.64
N THR A 92 -4.66 -0.65 -1.53
CA THR A 92 -6.03 -0.96 -1.14
C THR A 92 -6.09 -2.43 -0.78
N LEU A 93 -6.60 -2.78 0.40
CA LEU A 93 -6.58 -4.15 0.90
C LEU A 93 -7.36 -5.12 0.00
N ASP A 94 -8.40 -4.64 -0.68
CA ASP A 94 -9.19 -5.42 -1.64
C ASP A 94 -8.36 -6.01 -2.81
N ASN A 95 -7.17 -5.48 -3.10
CA ASN A 95 -6.27 -6.11 -4.09
C ASN A 95 -5.76 -7.49 -3.64
N TRP A 96 -5.97 -7.86 -2.38
CA TRP A 96 -5.67 -9.18 -1.84
C TRP A 96 -6.84 -10.17 -1.99
N SER A 97 -8.03 -9.73 -2.43
CA SER A 97 -9.24 -10.57 -2.52
C SER A 97 -9.08 -11.82 -3.41
N GLY A 98 -8.14 -11.80 -4.34
CA GLY A 98 -7.78 -12.97 -5.15
C GLY A 98 -7.08 -14.09 -4.38
N ARG A 99 -6.40 -13.79 -3.26
CA ARG A 99 -5.68 -14.73 -2.39
C ARG A 99 -6.35 -14.88 -1.03
N VAL A 100 -6.93 -13.81 -0.53
CA VAL A 100 -7.65 -13.75 0.74
C VAL A 100 -9.06 -13.20 0.44
N PRO A 101 -10.01 -14.04 0.01
CA PRO A 101 -11.36 -13.59 -0.34
C PRO A 101 -12.07 -12.81 0.76
N ASP A 102 -11.78 -13.14 2.01
CA ASP A 102 -12.39 -12.53 3.19
C ASP A 102 -12.19 -11.00 3.26
N VAL A 103 -11.11 -10.45 2.68
CA VAL A 103 -10.90 -9.00 2.67
C VAL A 103 -11.98 -8.26 1.88
N GLY A 104 -12.68 -8.94 0.98
CA GLY A 104 -13.80 -8.38 0.21
C GLY A 104 -14.94 -7.90 1.09
N ILE A 105 -15.11 -8.45 2.30
CA ILE A 105 -16.15 -8.00 3.24
C ILE A 105 -15.94 -6.53 3.67
N LEU A 106 -14.70 -6.07 3.71
CA LEU A 106 -14.36 -4.69 4.07
C LEU A 106 -14.79 -3.67 3.01
N THR A 107 -15.02 -4.12 1.78
CA THR A 107 -15.44 -3.29 0.65
C THR A 107 -16.85 -3.64 0.17
N THR A 108 -17.57 -4.45 0.96
CA THR A 108 -18.94 -4.87 0.64
C THR A 108 -19.87 -3.66 0.61
N PRO A 109 -20.76 -3.56 -0.38
CA PRO A 109 -21.84 -2.57 -0.38
C PRO A 109 -22.67 -2.59 0.91
N LEU A 110 -23.31 -1.46 1.21
CA LEU A 110 -24.12 -1.27 2.42
C LEU A 110 -23.29 -1.27 3.73
N TRP A 111 -22.05 -0.80 3.66
CA TRP A 111 -21.24 -0.58 4.83
C TRP A 111 -21.85 0.52 5.71
N ASP A 112 -22.39 0.16 6.85
CA ASP A 112 -23.14 1.03 7.76
C ASP A 112 -22.26 1.65 8.88
N LYS A 113 -20.99 1.29 8.94
CA LYS A 113 -20.09 1.74 9.99
C LYS A 113 -19.51 3.13 9.68
N SER A 114 -19.44 3.97 10.71
CA SER A 114 -18.77 5.26 10.57
C SER A 114 -17.25 5.10 10.39
N MET A 115 -16.60 6.10 9.78
CA MET A 115 -15.13 6.14 9.70
C MET A 115 -14.48 6.11 11.08
N ALA A 116 -15.11 6.68 12.11
CA ALA A 116 -14.60 6.61 13.49
C ALA A 116 -14.62 5.18 14.02
N TRP A 117 -15.73 4.48 13.84
CA TRP A 117 -15.83 3.06 14.22
C TRP A 117 -14.80 2.22 13.49
N THR A 118 -14.69 2.40 12.16
CA THR A 118 -13.74 1.67 11.32
C THR A 118 -12.30 1.91 11.79
N ARG A 119 -11.92 3.17 11.99
CA ARG A 119 -10.59 3.53 12.52
C ARG A 119 -10.28 2.85 13.85
N ASP A 120 -11.25 2.78 14.76
CA ASP A 120 -11.03 2.23 16.09
C ASP A 120 -10.94 0.69 16.07
N ASN A 121 -11.57 0.04 15.09
CA ASN A 121 -11.57 -1.41 14.94
C ASN A 121 -10.48 -1.95 13.97
N LEU A 122 -9.79 -1.09 13.24
CA LEU A 122 -8.69 -1.46 12.35
C LEU A 122 -7.29 -1.22 12.97
N LYS A 123 -7.17 -1.29 14.30
CA LYS A 123 -5.90 -1.16 15.01
C LYS A 123 -5.35 -2.54 15.39
N PRO A 124 -4.02 -2.73 15.41
CA PRO A 124 -3.40 -3.94 15.95
C PRO A 124 -3.93 -4.29 17.35
N GLY A 125 -4.17 -5.55 17.61
CA GLY A 125 -4.79 -6.05 18.84
C GLY A 125 -6.32 -5.99 18.86
N ASN A 126 -6.96 -5.43 17.83
CA ASN A 126 -8.41 -5.55 17.67
C ASN A 126 -8.75 -6.82 16.88
N PRO A 127 -9.79 -7.58 17.25
CA PRO A 127 -10.13 -8.84 16.58
C PRO A 127 -10.29 -8.74 15.06
N ILE A 128 -10.78 -7.61 14.54
CA ILE A 128 -10.93 -7.41 13.09
C ILE A 128 -9.57 -7.27 12.41
N PHE A 129 -8.69 -6.43 12.96
CA PHE A 129 -7.33 -6.29 12.43
C PHE A 129 -6.59 -7.63 12.48
N ASP A 130 -6.59 -8.28 13.66
CA ASP A 130 -5.85 -9.51 13.90
C ASP A 130 -6.36 -10.66 13.02
N TYR A 131 -7.66 -10.70 12.73
CA TYR A 131 -8.24 -11.66 11.79
C TYR A 131 -7.65 -11.52 10.38
N PHE A 132 -7.62 -10.31 9.83
CA PHE A 132 -7.10 -10.07 8.48
C PHE A 132 -5.58 -10.22 8.43
N ASP A 133 -4.87 -9.77 9.46
CA ASP A 133 -3.41 -9.97 9.55
C ASP A 133 -3.07 -11.47 9.56
N ALA A 134 -3.78 -12.27 10.36
CA ALA A 134 -3.58 -13.72 10.38
C ALA A 134 -3.84 -14.40 9.04
N LYS A 135 -4.80 -13.89 8.25
CA LYS A 135 -5.06 -14.39 6.89
C LYS A 135 -3.93 -14.05 5.93
N LEU A 136 -3.47 -12.79 5.93
CA LEU A 136 -2.36 -12.37 5.08
C LEU A 136 -1.05 -13.08 5.43
N ARG A 137 -0.82 -13.36 6.73
CA ARG A 137 0.37 -14.12 7.18
C ARG A 137 0.45 -15.54 6.59
N LYS A 138 -0.68 -16.17 6.31
CA LYS A 138 -0.73 -17.48 5.62
C LYS A 138 -0.32 -17.36 4.16
N GLU A 139 -0.48 -16.17 3.58
CA GLU A 139 -0.10 -15.85 2.21
C GLU A 139 1.31 -15.23 2.08
N GLY A 140 2.09 -15.20 3.17
CA GLY A 140 3.47 -14.68 3.16
C GLY A 140 3.59 -13.17 3.30
N ALA A 141 2.55 -12.49 3.77
CA ALA A 141 2.56 -11.06 4.07
C ALA A 141 1.98 -10.78 5.44
N LEU A 142 2.22 -9.60 5.99
CA LEU A 142 1.59 -9.13 7.23
C LEU A 142 1.10 -7.68 7.06
N ILE A 143 0.17 -7.29 7.91
CA ILE A 143 -0.38 -5.93 7.92
C ILE A 143 0.35 -5.11 8.99
N ILE A 144 1.00 -4.01 8.58
CA ILE A 144 1.61 -3.06 9.52
C ILE A 144 0.53 -2.11 10.07
N ALA A 145 -0.34 -1.62 9.19
CA ALA A 145 -1.43 -0.71 9.55
C ALA A 145 -2.57 -0.82 8.54
N MET A 146 -3.80 -0.65 9.04
CA MET A 146 -5.01 -0.51 8.22
C MET A 146 -5.67 0.82 8.52
N PHE A 147 -6.30 1.42 7.52
CA PHE A 147 -7.04 2.66 7.68
C PHE A 147 -8.10 2.85 6.60
N ASP A 148 -9.20 3.47 7.00
CA ASP A 148 -10.32 3.82 6.13
C ASP A 148 -10.07 5.19 5.49
N ILE A 149 -10.28 5.30 4.19
CA ILE A 149 -10.18 6.56 3.42
C ILE A 149 -11.54 7.04 2.91
N GLY A 150 -12.61 6.44 3.39
CA GLY A 150 -13.99 6.77 3.06
C GLY A 150 -14.57 5.96 1.90
N PRO A 151 -15.84 6.23 1.56
CA PRO A 151 -16.53 5.51 0.50
C PRO A 151 -15.91 5.81 -0.87
N PRO A 152 -16.00 4.85 -1.80
CA PRO A 152 -15.65 5.13 -3.18
C PRO A 152 -16.62 6.16 -3.80
N VAL A 153 -16.11 6.91 -4.76
CA VAL A 153 -16.90 7.79 -5.62
C VAL A 153 -16.76 7.32 -7.07
N VAL A 154 -17.70 7.71 -7.92
CA VAL A 154 -17.64 7.45 -9.37
C VAL A 154 -17.62 8.77 -10.12
N SER A 155 -16.47 9.13 -10.70
CA SER A 155 -16.35 10.27 -11.62
C SER A 155 -16.78 9.83 -13.00
N THR A 156 -17.69 10.58 -13.68
CA THR A 156 -18.27 10.17 -14.96
C THR A 156 -18.42 11.32 -15.95
N ASN A 157 -18.48 10.99 -17.24
CA ASN A 157 -18.85 11.89 -18.33
C ASN A 157 -20.36 11.83 -18.67
N PHE A 158 -21.15 11.20 -17.82
CA PHE A 158 -22.59 11.10 -17.91
C PHE A 158 -23.20 11.29 -16.52
N LYS A 159 -24.48 11.72 -16.49
CA LYS A 159 -25.21 11.89 -15.23
C LYS A 159 -25.69 10.54 -14.71
N ILE A 160 -25.49 10.28 -13.43
CA ILE A 160 -26.02 9.11 -12.74
C ILE A 160 -27.30 9.55 -12.01
N GLU A 161 -28.43 9.08 -12.51
CA GLU A 161 -29.78 9.34 -11.94
C GLU A 161 -30.33 8.15 -11.17
N GLY A 162 -29.77 6.95 -11.43
CA GLY A 162 -30.15 5.71 -10.77
C GLY A 162 -29.29 4.55 -11.25
N PRO A 163 -29.56 3.32 -10.79
CA PRO A 163 -28.79 2.12 -11.17
C PRO A 163 -28.73 1.91 -12.69
N ASP A 164 -29.82 2.20 -13.41
CA ASP A 164 -29.90 2.01 -14.86
C ASP A 164 -28.92 2.87 -15.64
N SER A 165 -28.44 3.98 -15.04
CA SER A 165 -27.40 4.84 -15.64
C SER A 165 -26.07 4.14 -15.83
N PHE A 166 -25.84 3.03 -15.13
CA PHE A 166 -24.61 2.23 -15.24
C PHE A 166 -24.64 1.22 -16.40
N LYS A 167 -25.82 0.92 -16.94
CA LYS A 167 -26.00 -0.16 -17.91
C LYS A 167 -25.07 0.02 -19.13
N ASP A 168 -24.26 -1.01 -19.37
CA ASP A 168 -23.28 -1.13 -20.46
C ASP A 168 -22.19 -0.03 -20.47
N MET A 169 -22.11 0.81 -19.41
CA MET A 169 -21.11 1.88 -19.36
C MET A 169 -19.72 1.30 -19.04
N PRO A 170 -18.70 1.64 -19.87
CA PRO A 170 -17.32 1.28 -19.59
C PRO A 170 -16.79 2.12 -18.42
N ILE A 171 -16.66 1.51 -17.25
CA ILE A 171 -16.24 2.19 -16.02
C ILE A 171 -14.96 1.52 -15.49
N ARG A 172 -13.97 2.33 -15.15
CA ARG A 172 -12.75 1.85 -14.50
C ARG A 172 -13.06 1.31 -13.11
N ALA A 173 -12.63 0.10 -12.84
CA ALA A 173 -12.54 -0.50 -11.51
C ALA A 173 -11.09 -0.46 -10.99
N TYR A 174 -10.90 -0.34 -9.67
CA TYR A 174 -9.56 -0.33 -9.06
C TYR A 174 -9.11 -1.73 -8.59
N SER A 175 -10.04 -2.70 -8.50
CA SER A 175 -9.82 -4.05 -8.01
C SER A 175 -10.85 -5.02 -8.61
N LYS A 176 -10.68 -6.32 -8.32
CA LYS A 176 -11.67 -7.35 -8.68
C LYS A 176 -13.00 -7.12 -7.95
N GLY A 177 -12.98 -6.79 -6.65
CA GLY A 177 -14.19 -6.52 -5.87
C GLY A 177 -14.96 -5.32 -6.43
N SER A 178 -14.28 -4.20 -6.69
CA SER A 178 -14.94 -3.03 -7.30
C SER A 178 -15.51 -3.31 -8.71
N ALA A 179 -14.88 -4.20 -9.48
CA ALA A 179 -15.42 -4.64 -10.76
C ALA A 179 -16.72 -5.43 -10.57
N GLN A 180 -16.79 -6.33 -9.59
CA GLN A 180 -18.01 -7.08 -9.26
C GLN A 180 -19.16 -6.16 -8.84
N VAL A 181 -18.89 -5.12 -8.04
CA VAL A 181 -19.91 -4.12 -7.68
C VAL A 181 -20.44 -3.39 -8.91
N LEU A 182 -19.56 -2.95 -9.80
CA LEU A 182 -19.95 -2.27 -11.04
C LEU A 182 -20.73 -3.20 -11.98
N GLN A 183 -20.34 -4.48 -12.09
CA GLN A 183 -21.08 -5.48 -12.86
C GLN A 183 -22.50 -5.72 -12.31
N ALA A 184 -22.65 -5.78 -11.00
CA ALA A 184 -23.95 -5.91 -10.35
C ALA A 184 -24.89 -4.72 -10.65
N LEU A 185 -24.32 -3.55 -10.95
CA LEU A 185 -25.04 -2.35 -11.42
C LEU A 185 -25.25 -2.33 -12.94
N GLY A 186 -24.83 -3.39 -13.66
CA GLY A 186 -24.97 -3.49 -15.12
C GLY A 186 -23.88 -2.79 -15.93
N ALA A 187 -22.84 -2.23 -15.29
CA ALA A 187 -21.72 -1.61 -15.99
C ALA A 187 -20.81 -2.64 -16.69
N ALA A 188 -19.98 -2.17 -17.62
CA ALA A 188 -18.88 -2.88 -18.25
C ALA A 188 -17.54 -2.47 -17.62
N PRO A 189 -17.12 -3.08 -16.48
CA PRO A 189 -15.94 -2.62 -15.76
C PRO A 189 -14.64 -3.05 -16.44
N THR A 190 -13.64 -2.17 -16.38
CA THR A 190 -12.26 -2.45 -16.77
C THR A 190 -11.34 -2.20 -15.58
N ILE A 191 -10.58 -3.23 -15.14
CA ILE A 191 -9.56 -3.06 -14.10
C ILE A 191 -8.38 -2.31 -14.71
N MET A 192 -8.11 -1.11 -14.19
CA MET A 192 -7.09 -0.21 -14.73
C MET A 192 -6.26 0.40 -13.61
N GLY A 193 -4.94 0.44 -13.79
CA GLY A 193 -4.02 1.11 -12.88
C GLY A 193 -4.32 2.60 -12.75
N VAL A 194 -4.07 3.16 -11.57
CA VAL A 194 -4.43 4.55 -11.26
C VAL A 194 -3.75 5.56 -12.20
N GLY A 195 -2.53 5.30 -12.64
CA GLY A 195 -1.78 6.16 -13.57
C GLY A 195 -2.41 6.28 -14.96
N ASP A 196 -3.23 5.31 -15.36
CA ASP A 196 -3.84 5.25 -16.68
C ASP A 196 -5.26 5.87 -16.70
N VAL A 197 -5.83 6.19 -15.53
CA VAL A 197 -7.25 6.60 -15.41
C VAL A 197 -7.51 7.93 -16.08
N TYR A 198 -6.68 8.95 -15.81
CA TYR A 198 -6.87 10.28 -16.40
C TYR A 198 -6.91 10.21 -17.93
N SER A 199 -5.92 9.56 -18.53
CA SER A 199 -5.84 9.39 -19.98
C SER A 199 -6.94 8.48 -20.54
N GLY A 200 -7.40 7.49 -19.77
CA GLY A 200 -8.54 6.65 -20.13
C GLY A 200 -9.86 7.44 -20.21
N LEU A 201 -10.12 8.29 -19.22
CA LEU A 201 -11.26 9.22 -19.19
C LEU A 201 -11.18 10.24 -20.32
N GLN A 202 -10.01 10.86 -20.51
CA GLN A 202 -9.78 11.87 -21.55
C GLN A 202 -10.01 11.33 -22.96
N ARG A 203 -9.53 10.13 -23.25
CA ARG A 203 -9.73 9.47 -24.56
C ARG A 203 -11.09 8.79 -24.71
N GLY A 204 -11.87 8.72 -23.62
CA GLY A 204 -13.16 8.03 -23.62
C GLY A 204 -13.09 6.51 -23.67
N THR A 205 -11.92 5.90 -23.40
CA THR A 205 -11.75 4.44 -23.25
C THR A 205 -12.61 3.92 -22.10
N VAL A 206 -12.73 4.72 -21.04
CA VAL A 206 -13.73 4.57 -19.99
C VAL A 206 -14.55 5.85 -19.88
N LYS A 207 -15.84 5.71 -19.61
CA LYS A 207 -16.78 6.84 -19.44
C LYS A 207 -16.91 7.27 -17.99
N GLY A 208 -16.36 6.47 -17.09
CA GLY A 208 -16.31 6.77 -15.65
C GLY A 208 -15.17 6.03 -14.97
N ALA A 209 -14.87 6.46 -13.75
CA ALA A 209 -13.87 5.83 -12.91
C ALA A 209 -14.34 5.77 -11.46
N MET A 210 -14.37 4.56 -10.89
CA MET A 210 -14.60 4.32 -9.48
C MET A 210 -13.26 4.41 -8.72
N GLY A 211 -13.28 5.09 -7.57
CA GLY A 211 -12.10 5.24 -6.71
C GLY A 211 -12.38 6.11 -5.50
N GLY A 212 -11.37 6.42 -4.69
CA GLY A 212 -11.53 7.33 -3.54
C GLY A 212 -11.64 8.80 -3.95
N LEU A 213 -12.40 9.59 -3.20
CA LEU A 213 -12.56 11.03 -3.43
C LEU A 213 -11.21 11.76 -3.51
N GLY A 214 -10.30 11.49 -2.56
CA GLY A 214 -8.96 12.09 -2.56
C GLY A 214 -8.14 11.73 -3.80
N GLY A 215 -8.34 10.51 -4.35
CA GLY A 215 -7.75 10.09 -5.61
C GLY A 215 -8.33 10.85 -6.80
N ALA A 216 -9.64 10.96 -6.88
CA ALA A 216 -10.32 11.69 -7.95
C ALA A 216 -9.89 13.17 -8.02
N VAL A 217 -9.74 13.82 -6.86
CA VAL A 217 -9.27 15.20 -6.76
C VAL A 217 -7.76 15.29 -7.06
N GLY A 218 -6.94 14.47 -6.40
CA GLY A 218 -5.48 14.52 -6.55
C GLY A 218 -4.96 14.15 -7.93
N LEU A 219 -5.73 13.34 -8.68
CA LEU A 219 -5.46 12.96 -10.07
C LEU A 219 -6.25 13.78 -11.08
N LYS A 220 -6.91 14.84 -10.61
CA LYS A 220 -7.60 15.84 -11.44
C LYS A 220 -8.66 15.25 -12.36
N HIS A 221 -9.40 14.24 -11.92
CA HIS A 221 -10.47 13.65 -12.73
C HIS A 221 -11.51 14.70 -13.14
N PHE A 222 -11.71 15.75 -12.33
CA PHE A 222 -12.62 16.86 -12.62
C PHE A 222 -12.26 17.66 -13.89
N GLU A 223 -11.02 17.56 -14.40
CA GLU A 223 -10.65 18.18 -15.66
C GLU A 223 -11.17 17.39 -16.90
N VAL A 224 -11.49 16.11 -16.70
CA VAL A 224 -11.85 15.16 -17.78
C VAL A 224 -13.17 14.43 -17.52
N THR A 225 -13.92 14.83 -16.48
CA THR A 225 -15.27 14.34 -16.16
C THR A 225 -16.18 15.49 -15.79
N SER A 226 -17.48 15.34 -16.04
CA SER A 226 -18.48 16.38 -15.78
C SER A 226 -19.34 16.12 -14.53
N ASN A 227 -19.29 14.91 -13.99
CA ASN A 227 -20.10 14.50 -12.85
C ASN A 227 -19.28 13.69 -11.84
N MET A 228 -19.71 13.75 -10.59
CA MET A 228 -19.20 12.88 -9.54
C MET A 228 -20.37 12.33 -8.72
N PHE A 229 -20.52 11.03 -8.73
CA PHE A 229 -21.49 10.33 -7.91
C PHE A 229 -20.84 9.89 -6.59
N VAL A 230 -21.48 10.27 -5.48
CA VAL A 230 -21.04 9.94 -4.11
C VAL A 230 -22.10 9.05 -3.48
N PRO A 231 -21.89 7.73 -3.42
CA PRO A 231 -22.92 6.77 -3.04
C PRO A 231 -23.17 6.67 -1.52
N ASN A 232 -22.57 7.51 -0.70
CA ASN A 232 -22.82 7.60 0.74
C ASN A 232 -22.76 6.24 1.48
N GLY A 233 -21.75 5.42 1.20
CA GLY A 233 -21.56 4.10 1.83
C GLY A 233 -22.31 2.96 1.13
N VAL A 234 -23.24 3.24 0.21
CA VAL A 234 -23.97 2.19 -0.53
C VAL A 234 -23.02 1.29 -1.36
N MET A 235 -21.88 1.82 -1.78
CA MET A 235 -20.86 1.07 -2.55
C MET A 235 -19.67 0.61 -1.68
N GLY A 236 -19.85 0.51 -0.36
CA GLY A 236 -18.80 0.07 0.56
C GLY A 236 -17.88 1.20 1.02
N THR A 237 -16.72 0.82 1.55
CA THR A 237 -15.66 1.75 1.95
C THR A 237 -14.31 1.32 1.37
N LEU A 238 -13.31 2.21 1.40
CA LEU A 238 -11.97 1.92 0.91
C LEU A 238 -11.01 1.75 2.08
N ILE A 239 -10.65 0.50 2.34
CA ILE A 239 -9.64 0.17 3.34
C ILE A 239 -8.28 0.08 2.68
N HIS A 240 -7.37 0.95 3.11
CA HIS A 240 -5.98 0.90 2.74
C HIS A 240 -5.14 0.25 3.82
N ALA A 241 -4.02 -0.33 3.43
CA ALA A 241 -3.08 -0.95 4.36
C ALA A 241 -1.63 -0.73 3.91
N TYR A 242 -0.74 -0.65 4.89
CA TYR A 242 0.65 -0.98 4.70
C TYR A 242 0.80 -2.48 4.93
N VAL A 243 1.19 -3.20 3.90
CA VAL A 243 1.46 -4.64 3.96
C VAL A 243 2.96 -4.88 3.74
N MET A 244 3.53 -5.82 4.46
CA MET A 244 4.96 -6.12 4.41
C MET A 244 5.21 -7.60 4.12
N ASN A 245 6.30 -7.92 3.46
CA ASN A 245 6.79 -9.29 3.31
C ASN A 245 7.04 -9.90 4.70
N LYS A 246 6.42 -11.05 4.97
CA LYS A 246 6.47 -11.71 6.27
C LYS A 246 7.88 -12.19 6.62
N GLU A 247 8.55 -12.85 5.68
CA GLU A 247 9.90 -13.39 5.89
C GLU A 247 10.91 -12.28 6.18
N LYS A 248 10.78 -11.15 5.46
CA LYS A 248 11.62 -9.99 5.68
C LYS A 248 11.41 -9.40 7.07
N PHE A 249 10.15 -9.29 7.51
CA PHE A 249 9.81 -8.80 8.84
C PHE A 249 10.38 -9.71 9.95
N GLU A 250 10.25 -11.03 9.81
CA GLU A 250 10.71 -12.01 10.79
C GLU A 250 12.25 -12.09 10.92
N LYS A 251 12.97 -11.62 9.89
CA LYS A 251 14.44 -11.50 9.89
C LYS A 251 14.95 -10.19 10.47
N MET A 252 14.07 -9.21 10.71
CA MET A 252 14.46 -7.95 11.32
C MET A 252 14.70 -8.17 12.82
N SER A 253 15.71 -7.49 13.37
CA SER A 253 15.95 -7.50 14.82
C SER A 253 14.75 -6.86 15.55
N PRO A 254 14.38 -7.38 16.74
CA PRO A 254 13.35 -6.81 17.58
C PRO A 254 13.67 -5.39 18.04
#